data_b9502c94d9476e7fb03d678fbd6840cf
#
_entry.id   b9502c94d9476e7fb03d678fbd6840cf
#
_cell.length_a   1.000
_cell.length_b   1.000
_cell.length_c   1.000
_cell.angle_alpha   90.00
_cell.angle_beta   90.00
_cell.angle_gamma   90.00
#
_symmetry.space_group_name_H-M   'P 1'
#
loop_
_entity.id
_entity.type
_entity.pdbx_description
1 polymer ?
#
loop_
_entity_poly.entity_id
_entity_poly.type
_entity_poly.pdbx_seq_one_letter_code
_entity_poly.pdbx_strand_id
1 'polypeptide(L)'
;MLDNPVIQNIFSVALYLLRIAVPLLSIVVVCRCFHSLKAGRRREDPVVILQDMVTKEIIPVLYWENSLGRSRSCDIVLHDSTVSRDHAVLMRRESGWIVVDTNSKAGTRVNGKKVEDRAQILPGDVITLGSTSLMLKRTSEAKNLKPPKRRRVHAASPFGLLFVVMLIQIMLCIEACFAGGQFSYMPLIPLGVLVVMEWGFYLYSMKGLNRVSFELETVGFLLSGIGIMLLCGSGVEATYIQLGALLLGIVLFCVMIWFMNDLERVMRWRLAIAIGAIVLFAINLVFASENNGARNWISLGPVSVQPSEFIKIAFVFVEASTLDRLQTARNLSGFILFGGVCLGALFLMRDFGTACIFFVTFLIIAFMRSGSVRTIALICSAAVFGVFLILRFRPYVAQRFAAWRHVWEFANEAGYQQTRVLTYTASGGFFGVGLGNGYLKSVFASTSDLVFGMVCEELGLILGLTIVLAIALLVFYARSDVTRSRSTFYSISACAAAGMMLFQTCLNVFGATDVLPLTGVTLPFVSQGGSSMVAVWGLLAFIKASDERTYAVRKRK
;
A
#
# COMPACT_ATOMS: atom_id res chain seq x y z
N MET A 1 8.45 27.29 39.16
CA MET A 1 9.64 27.55 38.31
C MET A 1 9.28 28.16 36.94
N LEU A 2 8.07 28.02 36.45
CA LEU A 2 7.63 28.55 35.15
C LEU A 2 7.08 30.00 35.19
N ASP A 3 7.10 30.66 36.38
CA ASP A 3 6.55 32.01 36.54
C ASP A 3 7.54 33.13 36.15
N ASN A 4 8.77 32.78 35.80
CA ASN A 4 9.75 33.76 35.35
C ASN A 4 9.56 34.03 33.84
N PRO A 5 9.25 35.28 33.42
CA PRO A 5 8.97 35.62 32.01
C PRO A 5 10.13 35.30 31.07
N VAL A 6 11.38 35.33 31.56
CA VAL A 6 12.56 34.95 30.76
C VAL A 6 12.55 33.43 30.45
N ILE A 7 12.20 32.61 31.46
CA ILE A 7 12.12 31.16 31.30
C ILE A 7 10.97 30.80 30.35
N GLN A 8 9.80 31.47 30.46
CA GLN A 8 8.69 31.29 29.56
C GLN A 8 9.06 31.64 28.11
N ASN A 9 9.78 32.73 27.88
CA ASN A 9 10.23 33.11 26.54
C ASN A 9 11.24 32.11 25.97
N ILE A 10 12.22 31.65 26.75
CA ILE A 10 13.18 30.63 26.29
C ILE A 10 12.43 29.33 25.92
N PHE A 11 11.47 28.93 26.74
CA PHE A 11 10.70 27.73 26.54
C PHE A 11 9.80 27.82 25.30
N SER A 12 9.11 28.94 25.08
CA SER A 12 8.30 29.16 23.89
C SER A 12 9.13 29.14 22.59
N VAL A 13 10.33 29.73 22.62
CA VAL A 13 11.29 29.66 21.50
C VAL A 13 11.75 28.23 21.28
N ALA A 14 12.04 27.45 22.33
CA ALA A 14 12.44 26.06 22.21
C ALA A 14 11.33 25.20 21.56
N LEU A 15 10.07 25.34 21.97
CA LEU A 15 8.92 24.66 21.35
C LEU A 15 8.75 25.07 19.90
N TYR A 16 8.94 26.35 19.57
CA TYR A 16 8.87 26.80 18.18
C TYR A 16 9.96 26.18 17.29
N LEU A 17 11.19 26.05 17.83
CA LEU A 17 12.26 25.34 17.11
C LEU A 17 11.95 23.86 16.89
N LEU A 18 11.29 23.18 17.85
CA LEU A 18 10.85 21.79 17.66
C LEU A 18 9.84 21.69 16.53
N ARG A 19 8.88 22.61 16.42
CA ARG A 19 7.90 22.66 15.33
C ARG A 19 8.54 22.80 13.95
N ILE A 20 9.66 23.52 13.83
CA ILE A 20 10.42 23.62 12.57
C ILE A 20 11.21 22.33 12.33
N ALA A 21 11.81 21.75 13.36
CA ALA A 21 12.66 20.57 13.23
C ALA A 21 11.89 19.31 12.82
N VAL A 22 10.67 19.10 13.34
CA VAL A 22 9.84 17.92 13.07
C VAL A 22 9.56 17.73 11.56
N PRO A 23 8.99 18.69 10.82
CA PRO A 23 8.77 18.53 9.39
C PRO A 23 10.05 18.38 8.58
N LEU A 24 11.12 19.11 8.92
CA LEU A 24 12.41 19.02 8.24
C LEU A 24 13.05 17.63 8.41
N LEU A 25 13.05 17.08 9.62
CA LEU A 25 13.52 15.71 9.86
C LEU A 25 12.66 14.67 9.17
N SER A 26 11.34 14.86 9.13
CA SER A 26 10.42 13.98 8.42
C SER A 26 10.71 13.95 6.92
N ILE A 27 10.95 15.09 6.29
CA ILE A 27 11.38 15.18 4.88
C ILE A 27 12.71 14.44 4.69
N VAL A 28 13.68 14.60 5.60
CA VAL A 28 14.97 13.89 5.51
C VAL A 28 14.76 12.36 5.55
N VAL A 29 13.89 11.85 6.42
CA VAL A 29 13.55 10.42 6.47
C VAL A 29 12.96 9.96 5.14
N VAL A 30 11.95 10.67 4.62
CA VAL A 30 11.29 10.33 3.33
C VAL A 30 12.30 10.37 2.18
N CYS A 31 13.14 11.41 2.10
CA CYS A 31 14.17 11.53 1.05
C CYS A 31 15.23 10.42 1.15
N ARG A 32 15.66 10.06 2.36
CA ARG A 32 16.62 8.96 2.56
C ARG A 32 16.02 7.61 2.22
N CYS A 33 14.75 7.36 2.57
CA CYS A 33 14.02 6.16 2.14
C CYS A 33 13.95 6.09 0.61
N PHE A 34 13.61 7.19 -0.06
CA PHE A 34 13.57 7.24 -1.53
C PHE A 34 14.94 7.00 -2.18
N HIS A 35 16.02 7.56 -1.61
CA HIS A 35 17.39 7.31 -2.09
C HIS A 35 17.82 5.86 -1.87
N SER A 36 17.47 5.27 -0.72
CA SER A 36 17.76 3.87 -0.42
C SER A 36 17.06 2.91 -1.39
N LEU A 37 15.84 3.25 -1.81
CA LEU A 37 15.11 2.52 -2.85
C LEU A 37 15.86 2.45 -4.17
N LYS A 38 16.44 3.58 -4.60
CA LYS A 38 17.25 3.63 -5.83
C LYS A 38 18.59 2.92 -5.66
N ALA A 39 19.15 2.96 -4.46
CA ALA A 39 20.45 2.39 -4.12
C ALA A 39 20.45 0.86 -4.08
N GLY A 40 19.40 0.27 -3.52
CA GLY A 40 19.24 -1.18 -3.38
C GLY A 40 18.98 -1.93 -4.68
N ARG A 41 18.84 -1.24 -5.80
CA ARG A 41 18.58 -1.83 -7.11
C ARG A 41 19.84 -2.49 -7.66
N ARG A 42 20.06 -3.74 -7.31
CA ARG A 42 20.99 -4.58 -8.07
C ARG A 42 20.32 -4.90 -9.41
N ARG A 43 20.99 -4.62 -10.53
CA ARG A 43 20.71 -5.37 -11.76
C ARG A 43 21.08 -6.81 -11.43
N GLU A 44 20.09 -7.68 -11.40
CA GLU A 44 20.39 -9.10 -11.24
C GLU A 44 21.17 -9.57 -12.45
N ASP A 45 22.27 -10.27 -12.18
CA ASP A 45 22.92 -11.03 -13.22
C ASP A 45 21.92 -12.12 -13.65
N PRO A 46 21.69 -12.37 -14.94
CA PRO A 46 20.75 -13.38 -15.37
C PRO A 46 21.14 -14.73 -14.76
N VAL A 47 20.18 -15.39 -14.14
CA VAL A 47 20.43 -16.68 -13.47
C VAL A 47 20.59 -17.79 -14.49
N VAL A 48 19.88 -17.67 -15.61
CA VAL A 48 19.93 -18.56 -16.78
C VAL A 48 19.84 -17.73 -18.06
N ILE A 49 20.28 -18.33 -19.14
CA ILE A 49 20.17 -17.80 -20.49
C ILE A 49 19.44 -18.80 -21.37
N LEU A 50 18.72 -18.30 -22.37
CA LEU A 50 18.20 -19.10 -23.46
C LEU A 50 19.13 -18.90 -24.66
N GLN A 51 19.59 -19.98 -25.27
CA GLN A 51 20.35 -19.94 -26.49
C GLN A 51 19.49 -20.48 -27.63
N ASP A 52 19.29 -19.68 -28.66
CA ASP A 52 18.67 -20.14 -29.90
C ASP A 52 19.59 -21.18 -30.58
N MET A 53 19.01 -22.32 -30.92
CA MET A 53 19.78 -23.44 -31.46
C MET A 53 20.24 -23.20 -32.90
N VAL A 54 19.52 -22.34 -33.65
CA VAL A 54 19.80 -22.01 -35.05
C VAL A 54 20.72 -20.80 -35.15
N THR A 55 20.28 -19.66 -34.57
CA THR A 55 21.03 -18.39 -34.67
C THR A 55 22.20 -18.29 -33.68
N LYS A 56 22.22 -19.17 -32.68
CA LYS A 56 23.16 -19.13 -31.53
C LYS A 56 23.08 -17.86 -30.70
N GLU A 57 22.06 -17.04 -30.91
CA GLU A 57 21.79 -15.84 -30.12
C GLU A 57 21.55 -16.21 -28.66
N ILE A 58 22.13 -15.39 -27.75
CA ILE A 58 22.01 -15.57 -26.32
C ILE A 58 21.01 -14.56 -25.78
N ILE A 59 19.90 -15.04 -25.26
CA ILE A 59 18.82 -14.25 -24.68
C ILE A 59 18.91 -14.37 -23.15
N PRO A 60 19.20 -13.29 -22.42
CA PRO A 60 19.24 -13.34 -20.95
C PRO A 60 17.83 -13.45 -20.37
N VAL A 61 17.63 -14.37 -19.42
CA VAL A 61 16.39 -14.49 -18.65
C VAL A 61 16.54 -13.67 -17.38
N LEU A 62 15.88 -12.52 -17.35
CA LEU A 62 16.08 -11.49 -16.31
C LEU A 62 15.06 -11.55 -15.19
N TYR A 63 13.90 -12.15 -15.43
CA TYR A 63 12.75 -12.13 -14.50
C TYR A 63 12.43 -13.52 -13.99
N TRP A 64 11.73 -13.56 -12.87
CA TRP A 64 11.19 -14.82 -12.34
C TRP A 64 10.10 -15.42 -13.24
N GLU A 65 9.38 -14.57 -13.95
CA GLU A 65 8.39 -14.95 -14.95
C GLU A 65 8.68 -14.19 -16.23
N ASN A 66 8.88 -14.91 -17.33
CA ASN A 66 9.19 -14.35 -18.63
C ASN A 66 8.20 -14.87 -19.66
N SER A 67 7.49 -13.97 -20.31
CA SER A 67 6.61 -14.31 -21.45
C SER A 67 7.43 -14.48 -22.71
N LEU A 68 7.17 -15.57 -23.44
CA LEU A 68 7.78 -15.87 -24.74
C LEU A 68 6.72 -15.81 -25.82
N GLY A 69 6.98 -15.10 -26.88
CA GLY A 69 6.05 -15.00 -27.99
C GLY A 69 6.49 -14.04 -29.07
N ARG A 70 5.67 -13.90 -30.13
CA ARG A 70 5.94 -13.00 -31.24
C ARG A 70 5.52 -11.56 -30.98
N SER A 71 4.71 -11.31 -29.95
CA SER A 71 4.28 -9.96 -29.60
C SER A 71 5.43 -9.13 -29.02
N ARG A 72 5.49 -7.85 -29.38
CA ARG A 72 6.41 -6.88 -28.75
C ARG A 72 6.13 -6.63 -27.26
N SER A 73 4.98 -7.09 -26.78
CA SER A 73 4.60 -7.06 -25.37
C SER A 73 5.22 -8.18 -24.53
N CYS A 74 5.81 -9.21 -25.18
CA CYS A 74 6.49 -10.29 -24.48
C CYS A 74 7.86 -9.84 -23.95
N ASP A 75 8.29 -10.44 -22.83
CA ASP A 75 9.62 -10.18 -22.25
C ASP A 75 10.73 -10.74 -23.15
N ILE A 76 10.45 -11.85 -23.83
CA ILE A 76 11.32 -12.47 -24.82
C ILE A 76 10.56 -12.53 -26.15
N VAL A 77 10.94 -11.65 -27.07
CA VAL A 77 10.31 -11.52 -28.38
C VAL A 77 10.99 -12.46 -29.38
N LEU A 78 10.22 -13.39 -29.96
CA LEU A 78 10.69 -14.35 -30.96
C LEU A 78 10.16 -13.93 -32.34
N HIS A 79 11.07 -13.61 -33.25
CA HIS A 79 10.74 -13.14 -34.60
C HIS A 79 10.45 -14.31 -35.57
N ASP A 80 9.46 -15.15 -35.21
CA ASP A 80 9.06 -16.33 -35.95
C ASP A 80 7.55 -16.32 -36.17
N SER A 81 7.11 -16.48 -37.41
CA SER A 81 5.68 -16.46 -37.78
C SER A 81 4.90 -17.66 -37.25
N THR A 82 5.56 -18.78 -36.95
CA THR A 82 4.96 -20.00 -36.39
C THR A 82 4.73 -19.86 -34.87
N VAL A 83 5.38 -18.89 -34.21
CA VAL A 83 5.21 -18.60 -32.80
C VAL A 83 3.96 -17.75 -32.58
N SER A 84 3.09 -18.13 -31.65
CA SER A 84 1.92 -17.36 -31.27
C SER A 84 2.33 -15.99 -30.66
N ARG A 85 1.41 -15.01 -30.66
CA ARG A 85 1.65 -13.67 -30.06
C ARG A 85 2.11 -13.78 -28.62
N ASP A 86 1.36 -14.53 -27.81
CA ASP A 86 1.70 -14.99 -26.47
C ASP A 86 1.74 -16.51 -26.55
N HIS A 87 2.93 -17.12 -26.50
CA HIS A 87 3.08 -18.55 -26.83
C HIS A 87 3.28 -19.39 -25.56
N ALA A 88 4.19 -18.99 -24.70
CA ALA A 88 4.52 -19.70 -23.48
C ALA A 88 5.02 -18.73 -22.39
N VAL A 89 5.04 -19.20 -21.15
CA VAL A 89 5.66 -18.49 -20.04
C VAL A 89 6.71 -19.37 -19.40
N LEU A 90 7.94 -18.85 -19.29
CA LEU A 90 9.03 -19.46 -18.57
C LEU A 90 9.08 -18.88 -17.16
N MET A 91 8.88 -19.74 -16.15
CA MET A 91 8.76 -19.33 -14.76
C MET A 91 9.81 -20.01 -13.89
N ARG A 92 10.41 -19.25 -12.98
CA ARG A 92 11.24 -19.80 -11.89
C ARG A 92 10.35 -20.02 -10.66
N ARG A 93 10.39 -21.21 -10.09
CA ARG A 93 9.72 -21.57 -8.82
C ARG A 93 10.77 -22.16 -7.87
N GLU A 94 10.37 -22.43 -6.63
CA GLU A 94 11.27 -23.06 -5.65
C GLU A 94 11.73 -24.47 -6.11
N SER A 95 10.87 -25.16 -6.84
CA SER A 95 11.16 -26.46 -7.47
C SER A 95 12.07 -26.39 -8.71
N GLY A 96 12.45 -25.18 -9.18
CA GLY A 96 13.26 -24.98 -10.39
C GLY A 96 12.55 -24.18 -11.48
N TRP A 97 13.01 -24.35 -12.73
CA TRP A 97 12.41 -23.68 -13.88
C TRP A 97 11.25 -24.52 -14.44
N ILE A 98 10.18 -23.84 -14.81
CA ILE A 98 8.96 -24.43 -15.37
C ILE A 98 8.55 -23.66 -16.63
N VAL A 99 8.18 -24.36 -17.69
CA VAL A 99 7.51 -23.79 -18.86
C VAL A 99 6.03 -24.17 -18.87
N VAL A 100 5.20 -23.20 -19.23
CA VAL A 100 3.74 -23.36 -19.37
C VAL A 100 3.34 -22.86 -20.74
N ASP A 101 2.56 -23.64 -21.46
CA ASP A 101 1.97 -23.22 -22.73
C ASP A 101 0.75 -22.32 -22.48
N THR A 102 0.64 -21.22 -23.21
CA THR A 102 -0.48 -20.26 -23.06
C THR A 102 -1.59 -20.50 -24.10
N ASN A 103 -1.88 -21.74 -24.38
CA ASN A 103 -2.82 -22.15 -25.42
C ASN A 103 -2.38 -21.73 -26.83
N SER A 104 -1.11 -21.97 -27.12
CA SER A 104 -0.50 -21.60 -28.39
C SER A 104 -0.99 -22.46 -29.56
N LYS A 105 -0.98 -21.91 -30.80
CA LYS A 105 -1.45 -22.64 -31.99
C LYS A 105 -0.57 -23.83 -32.33
N ALA A 106 0.76 -23.68 -32.20
CA ALA A 106 1.72 -24.75 -32.53
C ALA A 106 2.01 -25.68 -31.34
N GLY A 107 1.62 -25.28 -30.13
CA GLY A 107 1.98 -25.95 -28.89
C GLY A 107 3.45 -25.78 -28.50
N THR A 108 3.73 -25.89 -27.22
CA THR A 108 5.10 -25.86 -26.66
C THR A 108 5.59 -27.29 -26.46
N ARG A 109 6.85 -27.55 -26.74
CA ARG A 109 7.50 -28.86 -26.50
C ARG A 109 8.77 -28.68 -25.67
N VAL A 110 9.05 -29.66 -24.82
CA VAL A 110 10.32 -29.75 -24.07
C VAL A 110 10.98 -31.07 -24.45
N ASN A 111 12.18 -31.00 -25.00
CA ASN A 111 12.91 -32.16 -25.51
C ASN A 111 12.05 -33.07 -26.44
N GLY A 112 11.25 -32.42 -27.30
CA GLY A 112 10.36 -33.07 -28.25
C GLY A 112 8.98 -33.51 -27.68
N LYS A 113 8.80 -33.57 -26.35
CA LYS A 113 7.54 -33.93 -25.71
C LYS A 113 6.63 -32.70 -25.58
N LYS A 114 5.37 -32.85 -25.99
CA LYS A 114 4.37 -31.76 -25.87
C LYS A 114 4.06 -31.45 -24.40
N VAL A 115 4.03 -30.17 -24.05
CA VAL A 115 3.61 -29.66 -22.74
C VAL A 115 2.08 -29.58 -22.74
N GLU A 116 1.42 -30.33 -21.87
CA GLU A 116 -0.05 -30.29 -21.73
C GLU A 116 -0.51 -29.16 -20.82
N ASP A 117 0.09 -29.02 -19.63
CA ASP A 117 -0.19 -27.95 -18.68
C ASP A 117 1.13 -27.23 -18.32
N ARG A 118 2.06 -27.94 -17.69
CA ARG A 118 3.37 -27.44 -17.26
C ARG A 118 4.44 -28.53 -17.40
N ALA A 119 5.65 -28.10 -17.74
CA ALA A 119 6.82 -28.98 -17.76
C ALA A 119 7.97 -28.35 -16.97
N GLN A 120 8.60 -29.15 -16.11
CA GLN A 120 9.83 -28.75 -15.43
C GLN A 120 11.01 -28.83 -16.42
N ILE A 121 11.91 -27.84 -16.33
CA ILE A 121 13.04 -27.71 -17.25
C ILE A 121 14.32 -27.59 -16.45
N LEU A 122 15.34 -28.28 -16.90
CA LEU A 122 16.69 -28.24 -16.36
C LEU A 122 17.66 -27.56 -17.34
N PRO A 123 18.78 -27.00 -16.86
CA PRO A 123 19.84 -26.53 -17.77
C PRO A 123 20.30 -27.65 -18.71
N GLY A 124 20.30 -27.38 -20.00
CA GLY A 124 20.55 -28.34 -21.07
C GLY A 124 19.29 -28.74 -21.85
N ASP A 125 18.09 -28.55 -21.28
CA ASP A 125 16.84 -28.86 -21.96
C ASP A 125 16.53 -27.88 -23.09
N VAL A 126 15.86 -28.38 -24.13
CA VAL A 126 15.46 -27.61 -25.31
C VAL A 126 13.95 -27.36 -25.29
N ILE A 127 13.58 -26.10 -25.31
CA ILE A 127 12.18 -25.63 -25.42
C ILE A 127 11.92 -25.32 -26.90
N THR A 128 10.94 -25.96 -27.51
CA THR A 128 10.55 -25.71 -28.89
C THR A 128 9.20 -24.99 -28.92
N LEU A 129 9.16 -23.84 -29.60
CA LEU A 129 8.01 -22.95 -29.75
C LEU A 129 7.81 -22.72 -31.26
N GLY A 130 6.82 -23.38 -31.87
CA GLY A 130 6.71 -23.39 -33.32
C GLY A 130 7.94 -23.99 -33.99
N SER A 131 8.64 -23.22 -34.85
CA SER A 131 9.93 -23.63 -35.46
C SER A 131 11.16 -23.17 -34.66
N THR A 132 11.01 -22.32 -33.65
CA THR A 132 12.11 -21.83 -32.83
C THR A 132 12.43 -22.80 -31.70
N SER A 133 13.71 -23.16 -31.56
CA SER A 133 14.21 -24.05 -30.50
C SER A 133 15.24 -23.32 -29.63
N LEU A 134 14.95 -23.22 -28.32
CA LEU A 134 15.73 -22.50 -27.34
C LEU A 134 16.29 -23.47 -26.28
N MET A 135 17.60 -23.48 -26.07
CA MET A 135 18.24 -24.29 -25.04
C MET A 135 18.44 -23.48 -23.77
N LEU A 136 17.99 -24.00 -22.64
CA LEU A 136 18.23 -23.39 -21.32
C LEU A 136 19.66 -23.67 -20.86
N LYS A 137 20.44 -22.62 -20.54
CA LYS A 137 21.82 -22.73 -20.06
C LYS A 137 22.05 -21.93 -18.79
N ARG A 138 23.04 -22.33 -17.98
CA ARG A 138 23.49 -21.53 -16.83
C ARG A 138 24.33 -20.35 -17.27
N THR A 139 24.22 -19.22 -16.57
CA THR A 139 24.98 -17.99 -16.89
C THR A 139 26.51 -18.19 -16.81
N SER A 140 27.01 -19.12 -15.99
CA SER A 140 28.43 -19.47 -15.90
C SER A 140 29.01 -19.98 -17.23
N GLU A 141 28.18 -20.43 -18.15
CA GLU A 141 28.57 -20.92 -19.48
C GLU A 141 28.65 -19.78 -20.53
N ALA A 142 28.13 -18.59 -20.21
CA ALA A 142 28.14 -17.41 -21.06
C ALA A 142 29.39 -16.53 -20.78
N LYS A 143 30.55 -16.92 -21.26
CA LYS A 143 31.85 -16.24 -21.00
C LYS A 143 31.95 -14.76 -21.45
N ASN A 144 30.97 -14.21 -22.16
CA ASN A 144 31.04 -12.90 -22.81
C ASN A 144 30.14 -11.80 -22.24
N LEU A 145 29.39 -12.04 -21.17
CA LEU A 145 28.58 -11.01 -20.52
C LEU A 145 29.48 -10.18 -19.59
N LYS A 146 29.97 -9.03 -20.07
CA LYS A 146 30.70 -8.06 -19.23
C LYS A 146 29.74 -7.58 -18.13
N PRO A 147 30.06 -7.76 -16.83
CA PRO A 147 29.24 -7.23 -15.76
C PRO A 147 29.17 -5.71 -15.88
N PRO A 148 27.98 -5.10 -15.79
CA PRO A 148 27.83 -3.65 -15.86
C PRO A 148 28.59 -2.99 -14.70
N LYS A 149 29.32 -1.89 -15.00
CA LYS A 149 30.09 -1.11 -14.00
C LYS A 149 29.20 -0.77 -12.80
N ARG A 150 29.54 -1.29 -11.63
CA ARG A 150 28.81 -1.08 -10.38
C ARG A 150 28.99 0.36 -9.90
N ARG A 151 27.95 1.18 -9.98
CA ARG A 151 27.87 2.41 -9.19
C ARG A 151 27.52 1.99 -7.74
N ARG A 152 28.45 2.14 -6.80
CA ARG A 152 28.21 1.93 -5.38
C ARG A 152 27.28 3.04 -4.87
N VAL A 153 26.00 2.80 -4.82
CA VAL A 153 25.05 3.67 -4.14
C VAL A 153 24.85 3.10 -2.73
N HIS A 154 25.12 3.91 -1.71
CA HIS A 154 25.00 3.47 -0.31
C HIS A 154 23.52 3.43 0.07
N ALA A 155 23.02 2.26 0.46
CA ALA A 155 21.72 2.14 1.10
C ALA A 155 21.74 2.87 2.46
N ALA A 156 20.64 3.52 2.81
CA ALA A 156 20.53 4.17 4.11
C ALA A 156 20.61 3.13 5.23
N SER A 157 21.27 3.48 6.34
CA SER A 157 21.32 2.60 7.51
C SER A 157 19.93 2.50 8.13
N PRO A 158 19.34 1.29 8.26
CA PRO A 158 18.05 1.11 8.91
C PRO A 158 18.03 1.63 10.35
N PHE A 159 19.12 1.43 11.10
CA PHE A 159 19.29 1.95 12.45
C PHE A 159 19.22 3.48 12.47
N GLY A 160 19.95 4.17 11.58
CA GLY A 160 19.96 5.64 11.54
C GLY A 160 18.61 6.23 11.13
N LEU A 161 17.87 5.56 10.24
CA LEU A 161 16.52 5.98 9.85
C LEU A 161 15.55 5.87 11.03
N LEU A 162 15.52 4.71 11.71
CA LEU A 162 14.65 4.50 12.86
C LEU A 162 15.00 5.43 14.04
N PHE A 163 16.29 5.71 14.24
CA PHE A 163 16.72 6.66 15.25
C PHE A 163 16.18 8.08 14.99
N VAL A 164 16.17 8.53 13.73
CA VAL A 164 15.59 9.85 13.37
C VAL A 164 14.06 9.83 13.58
N VAL A 165 13.37 8.73 13.26
CA VAL A 165 11.93 8.59 13.53
C VAL A 165 11.66 8.71 15.03
N MET A 166 12.42 8.01 15.87
CA MET A 166 12.31 8.12 17.33
C MET A 166 12.54 9.56 17.82
N LEU A 167 13.52 10.28 17.27
CA LEU A 167 13.75 11.70 17.62
C LEU A 167 12.54 12.58 17.28
N ILE A 168 11.91 12.38 16.11
CA ILE A 168 10.69 13.09 15.70
C ILE A 168 9.58 12.82 16.72
N GLN A 169 9.38 11.57 17.12
CA GLN A 169 8.34 11.17 18.08
C GLN A 169 8.61 11.75 19.49
N ILE A 170 9.87 11.80 19.92
CA ILE A 170 10.25 12.47 21.18
C ILE A 170 9.93 13.97 21.13
N MET A 171 10.24 14.65 20.02
CA MET A 171 9.92 16.06 19.83
C MET A 171 8.41 16.31 19.90
N LEU A 172 7.61 15.50 19.20
CA LEU A 172 6.15 15.57 19.26
C LEU A 172 5.60 15.27 20.65
N CYS A 173 6.18 14.30 21.36
CA CYS A 173 5.80 13.99 22.73
C CYS A 173 6.08 15.16 23.69
N ILE A 174 7.22 15.84 23.53
CA ILE A 174 7.53 17.04 24.31
C ILE A 174 6.44 18.10 24.10
N GLU A 175 6.05 18.37 22.85
CA GLU A 175 4.95 19.29 22.58
C GLU A 175 3.63 18.83 23.20
N ALA A 176 3.30 17.53 23.10
CA ALA A 176 2.09 16.97 23.71
C ALA A 176 2.07 17.10 25.23
N CYS A 177 3.24 16.99 25.89
CA CYS A 177 3.34 17.18 27.35
C CYS A 177 3.01 18.61 27.79
N PHE A 178 3.12 19.60 26.93
CA PHE A 178 2.82 21.01 27.21
C PHE A 178 1.55 21.51 26.48
N ALA A 179 0.76 20.59 25.91
CA ALA A 179 -0.51 20.92 25.28
C ALA A 179 -1.46 21.63 26.26
N GLY A 180 -2.08 22.73 25.81
CA GLY A 180 -3.01 23.51 26.64
C GLY A 180 -2.35 24.32 27.78
N GLY A 181 -1.03 24.55 27.76
CA GLY A 181 -0.31 25.40 28.70
C GLY A 181 -0.05 24.77 30.06
N GLN A 182 -0.41 23.52 30.29
CA GLN A 182 -0.12 22.76 31.50
C GLN A 182 0.77 21.55 31.17
N PHE A 183 1.75 21.28 32.04
CA PHE A 183 2.58 20.08 31.88
C PHE A 183 1.82 18.83 32.28
N SER A 184 1.79 17.84 31.34
CA SER A 184 1.26 16.51 31.58
C SER A 184 2.28 15.45 31.19
N TYR A 185 2.55 14.49 32.05
CA TYR A 185 3.43 13.34 31.76
C TYR A 185 2.71 12.21 31.00
N MET A 186 1.40 12.29 30.83
CA MET A 186 0.60 11.24 30.18
C MET A 186 1.10 10.82 28.78
N PRO A 187 1.57 11.71 27.89
CA PRO A 187 2.06 11.33 26.57
C PRO A 187 3.37 10.50 26.58
N LEU A 188 4.12 10.50 27.71
CA LEU A 188 5.36 9.72 27.83
C LEU A 188 5.10 8.20 27.79
N ILE A 189 3.94 7.74 28.31
CA ILE A 189 3.61 6.31 28.33
C ILE A 189 3.38 5.78 26.92
N PRO A 190 2.50 6.38 26.08
CA PRO A 190 2.37 6.01 24.67
C PRO A 190 3.68 6.05 23.88
N LEU A 191 4.50 7.08 24.10
CA LEU A 191 5.82 7.15 23.49
C LEU A 191 6.71 5.95 23.87
N GLY A 192 6.77 5.62 25.18
CA GLY A 192 7.56 4.47 25.66
C GLY A 192 7.13 3.16 25.02
N VAL A 193 5.81 2.92 24.95
CA VAL A 193 5.26 1.73 24.29
C VAL A 193 5.60 1.71 22.79
N LEU A 194 5.43 2.84 22.10
CA LEU A 194 5.73 2.97 20.69
C LEU A 194 7.20 2.66 20.39
N VAL A 195 8.13 3.26 21.15
CA VAL A 195 9.58 3.02 21.01
C VAL A 195 9.93 1.56 21.26
N VAL A 196 9.35 0.93 22.28
CA VAL A 196 9.57 -0.51 22.55
C VAL A 196 9.08 -1.37 21.37
N MET A 197 7.91 -1.06 20.80
CA MET A 197 7.37 -1.78 19.64
C MET A 197 8.26 -1.62 18.40
N GLU A 198 8.70 -0.40 18.10
CA GLU A 198 9.54 -0.08 16.93
C GLU A 198 10.91 -0.75 17.01
N TRP A 199 11.61 -0.57 18.11
CA TRP A 199 12.93 -1.16 18.30
C TRP A 199 12.89 -2.66 18.51
N GLY A 200 11.85 -3.19 19.17
CA GLY A 200 11.61 -4.62 19.29
C GLY A 200 11.39 -5.26 17.92
N PHE A 201 10.55 -4.63 17.08
CA PHE A 201 10.32 -5.11 15.72
C PHE A 201 11.57 -4.98 14.83
N TYR A 202 12.34 -3.89 14.97
CA TYR A 202 13.61 -3.72 14.29
C TYR A 202 14.60 -4.84 14.64
N LEU A 203 14.78 -5.13 15.93
CA LEU A 203 15.67 -6.19 16.39
C LEU A 203 15.22 -7.55 15.87
N TYR A 204 13.92 -7.84 15.93
CA TYR A 204 13.35 -9.07 15.38
C TYR A 204 13.60 -9.20 13.87
N SER A 205 13.32 -8.14 13.09
CA SER A 205 13.52 -8.16 11.64
C SER A 205 14.98 -8.26 11.23
N MET A 206 15.87 -7.47 11.83
CA MET A 206 17.27 -7.36 11.41
C MET A 206 18.17 -8.45 11.99
N LYS A 207 17.96 -8.86 13.26
CA LYS A 207 18.77 -9.88 13.93
C LYS A 207 18.10 -11.26 13.94
N GLY A 208 16.79 -11.32 14.15
CA GLY A 208 16.04 -12.57 14.18
C GLY A 208 15.86 -13.16 12.79
N LEU A 209 15.32 -12.38 11.85
CA LEU A 209 15.05 -12.81 10.48
C LEU A 209 16.19 -12.51 9.50
N ASN A 210 17.28 -11.86 9.94
CA ASN A 210 18.43 -11.43 9.11
C ASN A 210 18.03 -10.68 7.82
N ARG A 211 16.98 -9.85 7.87
CA ARG A 211 16.49 -9.07 6.71
C ARG A 211 17.48 -7.97 6.33
N VAL A 212 17.39 -7.54 5.07
CA VAL A 212 18.31 -6.55 4.48
C VAL A 212 17.70 -5.17 4.38
N SER A 213 16.37 -5.06 4.28
CA SER A 213 15.63 -3.81 4.07
C SER A 213 14.63 -3.54 5.20
N PHE A 214 14.53 -2.27 5.62
CA PHE A 214 13.62 -1.81 6.69
C PHE A 214 12.98 -0.45 6.36
N GLU A 215 13.09 0.01 5.11
CA GLU A 215 12.64 1.34 4.71
C GLU A 215 11.12 1.48 4.77
N LEU A 216 10.37 0.44 4.35
CA LEU A 216 8.90 0.44 4.36
C LEU A 216 8.35 0.49 5.77
N GLU A 217 8.91 -0.32 6.65
CA GLU A 217 8.55 -0.34 8.07
C GLU A 217 8.86 1.02 8.73
N THR A 218 10.00 1.64 8.36
CA THR A 218 10.34 2.98 8.85
C THR A 218 9.31 4.03 8.43
N VAL A 219 8.82 4.00 7.18
CA VAL A 219 7.75 4.90 6.73
C VAL A 219 6.45 4.62 7.49
N GLY A 220 6.08 3.34 7.68
CA GLY A 220 4.92 2.95 8.48
C GLY A 220 4.99 3.47 9.91
N PHE A 221 6.14 3.35 10.58
CA PHE A 221 6.36 3.85 11.94
C PHE A 221 6.39 5.39 12.03
N LEU A 222 6.98 6.07 11.03
CA LEU A 222 6.94 7.53 10.97
C LEU A 222 5.48 8.02 10.94
N LEU A 223 4.67 7.48 10.02
CA LEU A 223 3.29 7.91 9.84
C LEU A 223 2.40 7.52 11.03
N SER A 224 2.50 6.27 11.51
CA SER A 224 1.76 5.80 12.68
C SER A 224 2.16 6.56 13.94
N GLY A 225 3.45 6.85 14.10
CA GLY A 225 3.97 7.62 15.23
C GLY A 225 3.46 9.06 15.27
N ILE A 226 3.41 9.75 14.11
CA ILE A 226 2.81 11.09 14.00
C ILE A 226 1.33 11.02 14.41
N GLY A 227 0.55 10.04 13.89
CA GLY A 227 -0.86 9.88 14.21
C GLY A 227 -1.10 9.62 15.71
N ILE A 228 -0.29 8.75 16.34
CA ILE A 228 -0.40 8.43 17.77
C ILE A 228 -0.05 9.65 18.64
N MET A 229 1.01 10.40 18.30
CA MET A 229 1.38 11.61 19.05
C MET A 229 0.33 12.72 18.89
N LEU A 230 -0.27 12.86 17.71
CA LEU A 230 -1.39 13.80 17.48
C LEU A 230 -2.59 13.46 18.38
N LEU A 231 -2.93 12.17 18.51
CA LEU A 231 -3.99 11.72 19.41
C LEU A 231 -3.71 12.00 20.88
N CYS A 232 -2.45 11.93 21.32
CA CYS A 232 -2.07 12.29 22.68
C CYS A 232 -2.46 13.73 23.04
N GLY A 233 -2.43 14.66 22.09
CA GLY A 233 -2.88 16.03 22.26
C GLY A 233 -4.40 16.19 22.38
N SER A 234 -5.19 15.19 21.93
CA SER A 234 -6.65 15.24 21.88
C SER A 234 -7.34 14.39 22.96
N GLY A 235 -6.70 13.29 23.40
CA GLY A 235 -7.26 12.39 24.43
C GLY A 235 -6.47 11.09 24.56
N VAL A 236 -6.17 10.72 25.81
CA VAL A 236 -5.24 9.62 26.11
C VAL A 236 -5.88 8.23 25.90
N GLU A 237 -7.16 8.06 26.16
CA GLU A 237 -7.84 6.75 26.02
C GLU A 237 -7.83 6.23 24.57
N ALA A 238 -8.16 7.10 23.61
CA ALA A 238 -8.14 6.77 22.20
C ALA A 238 -6.73 6.36 21.72
N THR A 239 -5.70 6.92 22.35
CA THR A 239 -4.29 6.63 22.05
C THR A 239 -3.93 5.19 22.43
N TYR A 240 -4.39 4.67 23.56
CA TYR A 240 -4.11 3.29 23.96
C TYR A 240 -4.80 2.27 23.03
N ILE A 241 -6.03 2.54 22.59
CA ILE A 241 -6.73 1.71 21.59
C ILE A 241 -5.95 1.69 20.28
N GLN A 242 -5.45 2.86 19.86
CA GLN A 242 -4.67 2.99 18.63
C GLN A 242 -3.31 2.27 18.71
N LEU A 243 -2.63 2.29 19.87
CA LEU A 243 -1.42 1.50 20.11
C LEU A 243 -1.67 -0.01 20.06
N GLY A 244 -2.77 -0.47 20.66
CA GLY A 244 -3.21 -1.86 20.55
C GLY A 244 -3.47 -2.27 19.10
N ALA A 245 -4.12 -1.40 18.33
CA ALA A 245 -4.37 -1.62 16.91
C ALA A 245 -3.06 -1.64 16.10
N LEU A 246 -2.10 -0.77 16.40
CA LEU A 246 -0.77 -0.81 15.78
C LEU A 246 -0.05 -2.15 16.05
N LEU A 247 -0.09 -2.64 17.28
CA LEU A 247 0.49 -3.94 17.63
C LEU A 247 -0.16 -5.07 16.82
N LEU A 248 -1.49 -5.11 16.76
CA LEU A 248 -2.22 -6.08 15.94
C LEU A 248 -1.88 -5.94 14.46
N GLY A 249 -1.72 -4.72 13.95
CA GLY A 249 -1.30 -4.43 12.58
C GLY A 249 0.09 -5.00 12.28
N ILE A 250 1.06 -4.81 13.18
CA ILE A 250 2.42 -5.37 13.05
C ILE A 250 2.38 -6.91 13.06
N VAL A 251 1.58 -7.51 13.93
CA VAL A 251 1.38 -8.97 13.97
C VAL A 251 0.79 -9.46 12.64
N LEU A 252 -0.27 -8.81 12.15
CA LEU A 252 -0.87 -9.14 10.87
C LEU A 252 0.13 -8.99 9.71
N PHE A 253 0.92 -7.92 9.69
CA PHE A 253 2.01 -7.72 8.73
C PHE A 253 3.00 -8.89 8.73
N CYS A 254 3.45 -9.34 9.89
CA CYS A 254 4.36 -10.49 10.00
C CYS A 254 3.72 -11.78 9.49
N VAL A 255 2.48 -12.04 9.90
CA VAL A 255 1.72 -13.23 9.48
C VAL A 255 1.52 -13.23 7.97
N MET A 256 1.15 -12.09 7.38
CA MET A 256 0.95 -11.98 5.93
C MET A 256 2.25 -12.19 5.15
N ILE A 257 3.39 -11.65 5.61
CA ILE A 257 4.68 -11.89 4.94
C ILE A 257 5.07 -13.37 5.02
N TRP A 258 4.88 -14.00 6.18
CA TRP A 258 5.11 -15.44 6.34
C TRP A 258 4.18 -16.26 5.43
N PHE A 259 2.90 -15.90 5.37
CA PHE A 259 1.91 -16.57 4.53
C PHE A 259 2.23 -16.44 3.04
N MET A 260 2.58 -15.24 2.58
CA MET A 260 2.91 -14.94 1.20
C MET A 260 4.32 -15.39 0.78
N ASN A 261 5.13 -15.94 1.67
CA ASN A 261 6.43 -16.50 1.28
C ASN A 261 6.29 -17.67 0.30
N ASP A 262 5.19 -18.42 0.39
CA ASP A 262 4.88 -19.57 -0.45
C ASP A 262 3.69 -19.25 -1.39
N LEU A 263 3.98 -19.18 -2.69
CA LEU A 263 2.96 -18.86 -3.70
C LEU A 263 1.93 -19.99 -3.86
N GLU A 264 2.29 -21.25 -3.64
CA GLU A 264 1.34 -22.37 -3.72
C GLU A 264 0.30 -22.27 -2.60
N ARG A 265 0.72 -21.84 -1.42
CA ARG A 265 -0.18 -21.54 -0.29
C ARG A 265 -1.16 -20.41 -0.66
N VAL A 266 -0.68 -19.33 -1.27
CA VAL A 266 -1.51 -18.22 -1.75
C VAL A 266 -2.60 -18.72 -2.68
N MET A 267 -2.24 -19.53 -3.69
CA MET A 267 -3.19 -20.05 -4.67
C MET A 267 -4.20 -21.03 -4.05
N ARG A 268 -3.76 -21.86 -3.10
CA ARG A 268 -4.62 -22.83 -2.39
C ARG A 268 -5.71 -22.14 -1.56
N TRP A 269 -5.35 -21.06 -0.85
CA TRP A 269 -6.26 -20.37 0.08
C TRP A 269 -7.13 -19.30 -0.58
N ARG A 270 -6.93 -19.00 -1.85
CA ARG A 270 -7.66 -17.95 -2.58
C ARG A 270 -9.17 -18.03 -2.40
N LEU A 271 -9.75 -19.21 -2.65
CA LEU A 271 -11.21 -19.40 -2.57
C LEU A 271 -11.72 -19.26 -1.13
N ALA A 272 -10.99 -19.80 -0.15
CA ALA A 272 -11.37 -19.69 1.25
C ALA A 272 -11.37 -18.23 1.72
N ILE A 273 -10.38 -17.44 1.32
CA ILE A 273 -10.31 -15.99 1.63
C ILE A 273 -11.44 -15.23 0.93
N ALA A 274 -11.77 -15.57 -0.32
CA ALA A 274 -12.90 -14.95 -1.03
C ALA A 274 -14.24 -15.22 -0.32
N ILE A 275 -14.48 -16.47 0.08
CA ILE A 275 -15.69 -16.85 0.84
C ILE A 275 -15.70 -16.13 2.19
N GLY A 276 -14.57 -16.08 2.91
CA GLY A 276 -14.44 -15.37 4.18
C GLY A 276 -14.77 -13.88 4.06
N ALA A 277 -14.35 -13.22 2.98
CA ALA A 277 -14.68 -11.82 2.72
C ALA A 277 -16.20 -11.62 2.49
N ILE A 278 -16.83 -12.52 1.72
CA ILE A 278 -18.29 -12.46 1.48
C ILE A 278 -19.06 -12.71 2.78
N VAL A 279 -18.65 -13.68 3.59
CA VAL A 279 -19.24 -13.95 4.90
C VAL A 279 -19.09 -12.75 5.82
N LEU A 280 -17.92 -12.10 5.82
CA LEU A 280 -17.70 -10.90 6.63
C LEU A 280 -18.57 -9.72 6.17
N PHE A 281 -18.83 -9.55 4.87
CA PHE A 281 -19.84 -8.60 4.38
C PHE A 281 -21.25 -8.97 4.82
N ALA A 282 -21.63 -10.24 4.78
CA ALA A 282 -22.95 -10.69 5.23
C ALA A 282 -23.14 -10.43 6.75
N ILE A 283 -22.12 -10.72 7.56
CA ILE A 283 -22.12 -10.39 9.00
C ILE A 283 -22.30 -8.89 9.20
N ASN A 284 -21.58 -8.07 8.43
CA ASN A 284 -21.71 -6.62 8.55
C ASN A 284 -23.12 -6.12 8.17
N LEU A 285 -23.71 -6.63 7.09
CA LEU A 285 -25.08 -6.24 6.68
C LEU A 285 -26.13 -6.58 7.74
N VAL A 286 -25.94 -7.68 8.51
CA VAL A 286 -26.87 -8.13 9.54
C VAL A 286 -26.66 -7.40 10.87
N PHE A 287 -25.41 -7.22 11.31
CA PHE A 287 -25.09 -6.76 12.66
C PHE A 287 -24.64 -5.29 12.75
N ALA A 288 -24.40 -4.61 11.63
CA ALA A 288 -23.93 -3.24 11.68
C ALA A 288 -25.05 -2.27 12.12
N SER A 289 -24.68 -1.37 13.02
CA SER A 289 -25.51 -0.23 13.40
C SER A 289 -25.48 0.86 12.32
N GLU A 290 -26.59 1.58 12.17
CA GLU A 290 -26.67 2.72 11.25
C GLU A 290 -26.06 3.96 11.92
N ASN A 291 -24.93 4.44 11.40
CA ASN A 291 -24.28 5.66 11.83
C ASN A 291 -24.21 6.65 10.65
N ASN A 292 -24.78 7.85 10.80
CA ASN A 292 -24.79 8.89 9.78
C ASN A 292 -25.25 8.42 8.39
N GLY A 293 -26.22 7.51 8.34
CA GLY A 293 -26.81 6.97 7.12
C GLY A 293 -26.02 5.82 6.46
N ALA A 294 -24.89 5.40 7.00
CA ALA A 294 -24.13 4.22 6.57
C ALA A 294 -24.21 3.09 7.61
N ARG A 295 -24.22 1.82 7.15
CA ARG A 295 -24.21 0.61 7.98
C ARG A 295 -22.89 -0.11 7.83
N ASN A 296 -21.83 0.43 8.45
CA ASN A 296 -20.48 -0.08 8.26
C ASN A 296 -19.69 -0.35 9.55
N TRP A 297 -20.30 -0.07 10.72
CA TRP A 297 -19.65 -0.28 12.02
C TRP A 297 -20.35 -1.34 12.85
N ILE A 298 -19.59 -2.28 13.40
CA ILE A 298 -20.06 -3.26 14.39
C ILE A 298 -19.48 -2.88 15.75
N SER A 299 -20.33 -2.58 16.72
CA SER A 299 -19.90 -2.26 18.08
C SER A 299 -19.71 -3.54 18.89
N LEU A 300 -18.51 -3.75 19.41
CA LEU A 300 -18.14 -4.87 20.27
C LEU A 300 -17.78 -4.34 21.68
N GLY A 301 -18.76 -3.78 22.38
CA GLY A 301 -18.54 -3.12 23.66
C GLY A 301 -17.76 -1.80 23.50
N PRO A 302 -16.57 -1.64 24.12
CA PRO A 302 -15.82 -0.40 24.05
C PRO A 302 -15.09 -0.17 22.70
N VAL A 303 -15.05 -1.18 21.82
CA VAL A 303 -14.35 -1.12 20.54
C VAL A 303 -15.36 -1.26 19.41
N SER A 304 -15.28 -0.37 18.42
CA SER A 304 -16.03 -0.49 17.17
C SER A 304 -15.10 -0.96 16.06
N VAL A 305 -15.57 -1.92 15.28
CA VAL A 305 -14.84 -2.53 14.17
C VAL A 305 -15.56 -2.25 12.87
N GLN A 306 -14.82 -1.85 11.85
CA GLN A 306 -15.30 -1.70 10.49
C GLN A 306 -14.82 -2.88 9.64
N PRO A 307 -15.67 -3.88 9.36
CA PRO A 307 -15.26 -5.10 8.63
C PRO A 307 -14.72 -4.82 7.22
N SER A 308 -15.22 -3.79 6.54
CA SER A 308 -14.74 -3.41 5.20
C SER A 308 -13.25 -3.07 5.16
N GLU A 309 -12.65 -2.64 6.27
CA GLU A 309 -11.20 -2.41 6.37
C GLU A 309 -10.41 -3.72 6.18
N PHE A 310 -10.83 -4.81 6.82
CA PHE A 310 -10.20 -6.13 6.65
C PHE A 310 -10.49 -6.72 5.27
N ILE A 311 -11.69 -6.45 4.73
CA ILE A 311 -12.05 -6.90 3.39
C ILE A 311 -11.18 -6.24 2.31
N LYS A 312 -10.65 -5.03 2.52
CA LYS A 312 -9.64 -4.42 1.61
C LYS A 312 -8.44 -5.34 1.39
N ILE A 313 -7.93 -5.96 2.46
CA ILE A 313 -6.79 -6.89 2.38
C ILE A 313 -7.20 -8.14 1.59
N ALA A 314 -8.36 -8.72 1.92
CA ALA A 314 -8.87 -9.89 1.21
C ALA A 314 -9.16 -9.58 -0.27
N PHE A 315 -9.65 -8.39 -0.58
CA PHE A 315 -9.92 -7.92 -1.94
C PHE A 315 -8.64 -7.88 -2.77
N VAL A 316 -7.60 -7.19 -2.29
CA VAL A 316 -6.29 -7.14 -2.98
C VAL A 316 -5.72 -8.55 -3.17
N PHE A 317 -5.82 -9.40 -2.14
CA PHE A 317 -5.32 -10.77 -2.19
C PHE A 317 -6.04 -11.61 -3.25
N VAL A 318 -7.37 -11.63 -3.21
CA VAL A 318 -8.22 -12.47 -4.09
C VAL A 318 -8.11 -11.99 -5.54
N GLU A 319 -8.25 -10.70 -5.78
CA GLU A 319 -8.22 -10.12 -7.11
C GLU A 319 -6.85 -10.30 -7.79
N ALA A 320 -5.75 -10.03 -7.07
CA ALA A 320 -4.40 -10.22 -7.59
C ALA A 320 -4.08 -11.70 -7.85
N SER A 321 -4.55 -12.62 -6.99
CA SER A 321 -4.32 -14.06 -7.16
C SER A 321 -5.21 -14.70 -8.24
N THR A 322 -6.35 -14.09 -8.56
CA THR A 322 -7.27 -14.59 -9.59
C THR A 322 -6.77 -14.28 -10.99
N LEU A 323 -6.06 -13.17 -11.17
CA LEU A 323 -5.51 -12.75 -12.45
C LEU A 323 -4.04 -13.16 -12.64
N ASP A 324 -3.67 -14.40 -12.33
CA ASP A 324 -2.35 -14.94 -12.68
C ASP A 324 -2.14 -14.98 -14.21
N ARG A 325 -0.88 -15.09 -14.69
CA ARG A 325 -0.54 -15.04 -16.14
C ARG A 325 -1.28 -16.08 -16.99
N LEU A 326 -1.73 -17.16 -16.39
CA LEU A 326 -2.57 -18.17 -17.05
C LEU A 326 -4.02 -17.67 -17.16
N GLN A 327 -4.31 -16.86 -18.18
CA GLN A 327 -5.66 -16.38 -18.43
C GLN A 327 -6.54 -17.51 -18.96
N THR A 328 -7.44 -17.97 -18.10
CA THR A 328 -8.62 -18.70 -18.56
C THR A 328 -9.85 -17.78 -18.46
N ALA A 329 -10.84 -17.97 -19.32
CA ALA A 329 -12.11 -17.24 -19.25
C ALA A 329 -12.77 -17.38 -17.86
N ARG A 330 -12.55 -18.50 -17.18
CA ARG A 330 -13.00 -18.78 -15.81
C ARG A 330 -12.36 -17.85 -14.77
N ASN A 331 -11.08 -17.52 -14.90
CA ASN A 331 -10.40 -16.61 -13.97
C ASN A 331 -10.89 -15.17 -14.15
N LEU A 332 -11.12 -14.74 -15.39
CA LEU A 332 -11.66 -13.40 -15.67
C LEU A 332 -13.09 -13.25 -15.15
N SER A 333 -13.95 -14.25 -15.33
CA SER A 333 -15.31 -14.21 -14.77
C SER A 333 -15.30 -14.21 -13.23
N GLY A 334 -14.42 -14.98 -12.61
CA GLY A 334 -14.23 -14.98 -11.15
C GLY A 334 -13.79 -13.61 -10.62
N PHE A 335 -12.86 -12.94 -11.31
CA PHE A 335 -12.40 -11.58 -11.00
C PHE A 335 -13.56 -10.57 -11.04
N ILE A 336 -14.31 -10.54 -12.16
CA ILE A 336 -15.45 -9.61 -12.32
C ILE A 336 -16.55 -9.91 -11.30
N LEU A 337 -16.85 -11.19 -11.05
CA LEU A 337 -17.90 -11.60 -10.12
C LEU A 337 -17.56 -11.19 -8.68
N PHE A 338 -16.34 -11.46 -8.21
CA PHE A 338 -15.95 -11.13 -6.85
C PHE A 338 -15.89 -9.61 -6.64
N GLY A 339 -15.30 -8.85 -7.58
CA GLY A 339 -15.31 -7.39 -7.55
C GLY A 339 -16.71 -6.81 -7.55
N GLY A 340 -17.61 -7.35 -8.39
CA GLY A 340 -19.01 -6.94 -8.45
C GLY A 340 -19.78 -7.23 -7.17
N VAL A 341 -19.57 -8.38 -6.53
CA VAL A 341 -20.17 -8.72 -5.23
C VAL A 341 -19.69 -7.77 -4.13
N CYS A 342 -18.39 -7.48 -4.07
CA CYS A 342 -17.84 -6.53 -3.09
C CYS A 342 -18.42 -5.13 -3.28
N LEU A 343 -18.45 -4.61 -4.51
CA LEU A 343 -19.03 -3.29 -4.80
C LEU A 343 -20.53 -3.25 -4.52
N GLY A 344 -21.27 -4.31 -4.84
CA GLY A 344 -22.70 -4.44 -4.54
C GLY A 344 -22.98 -4.45 -3.04
N ALA A 345 -22.17 -5.17 -2.24
CA ALA A 345 -22.29 -5.18 -0.78
C ALA A 345 -22.04 -3.79 -0.19
N LEU A 346 -21.00 -3.07 -0.62
CA LEU A 346 -20.70 -1.71 -0.17
C LEU A 346 -21.80 -0.71 -0.57
N PHE A 347 -22.41 -0.89 -1.73
CA PHE A 347 -23.57 -0.11 -2.16
C PHE A 347 -24.77 -0.32 -1.22
N LEU A 348 -25.07 -1.59 -0.84
CA LEU A 348 -26.13 -1.91 0.11
C LEU A 348 -25.86 -1.33 1.51
N MET A 349 -24.59 -1.29 1.93
CA MET A 349 -24.14 -0.70 3.19
C MET A 349 -24.13 0.84 3.16
N ARG A 350 -24.34 1.46 2.02
CA ARG A 350 -24.27 2.91 1.78
C ARG A 350 -22.87 3.50 2.08
N ASP A 351 -21.82 2.68 1.97
CA ASP A 351 -20.43 3.10 2.14
C ASP A 351 -19.80 3.44 0.79
N PHE A 352 -20.18 4.61 0.26
CA PHE A 352 -19.73 5.04 -1.08
C PHE A 352 -18.25 5.41 -1.12
N GLY A 353 -17.68 5.92 -0.01
CA GLY A 353 -16.27 6.24 0.10
C GLY A 353 -15.40 4.99 -0.10
N THR A 354 -15.70 3.94 0.67
CA THR A 354 -15.02 2.65 0.55
C THR A 354 -15.30 2.00 -0.82
N ALA A 355 -16.53 2.12 -1.36
CA ALA A 355 -16.85 1.62 -2.70
C ALA A 355 -15.97 2.26 -3.81
N CYS A 356 -15.73 3.57 -3.75
CA CYS A 356 -14.81 4.24 -4.66
C CYS A 356 -13.37 3.70 -4.55
N ILE A 357 -12.91 3.42 -3.32
CA ILE A 357 -11.57 2.83 -3.08
C ILE A 357 -11.47 1.44 -3.73
N PHE A 358 -12.47 0.57 -3.51
CA PHE A 358 -12.52 -0.76 -4.13
C PHE A 358 -12.58 -0.68 -5.65
N PHE A 359 -13.39 0.22 -6.18
CA PHE A 359 -13.51 0.41 -7.63
C PHE A 359 -12.20 0.84 -8.28
N VAL A 360 -11.52 1.85 -7.73
CA VAL A 360 -10.22 2.28 -8.26
C VAL A 360 -9.17 1.17 -8.14
N THR A 361 -9.18 0.41 -7.04
CA THR A 361 -8.28 -0.74 -6.88
C THR A 361 -8.57 -1.82 -7.92
N PHE A 362 -9.84 -2.11 -8.19
CA PHE A 362 -10.25 -3.00 -9.28
C PHE A 362 -9.71 -2.53 -10.63
N LEU A 363 -9.81 -1.21 -10.93
CA LEU A 363 -9.27 -0.63 -12.16
C LEU A 363 -7.74 -0.78 -12.25
N ILE A 364 -7.02 -0.55 -11.15
CA ILE A 364 -5.56 -0.72 -11.10
C ILE A 364 -5.18 -2.17 -11.46
N ILE A 365 -5.83 -3.14 -10.83
CA ILE A 365 -5.58 -4.57 -11.06
C ILE A 365 -5.94 -4.95 -12.51
N ALA A 366 -7.10 -4.52 -12.99
CA ALA A 366 -7.55 -4.76 -14.36
C ALA A 366 -6.60 -4.15 -15.39
N PHE A 367 -6.10 -2.93 -15.15
CA PHE A 367 -5.14 -2.25 -16.02
C PHE A 367 -3.79 -2.95 -16.04
N MET A 368 -3.23 -3.27 -14.87
CA MET A 368 -1.95 -3.98 -14.77
C MET A 368 -1.99 -5.32 -15.51
N ARG A 369 -3.16 -5.91 -15.60
CA ARG A 369 -3.34 -7.19 -16.27
C ARG A 369 -3.60 -7.06 -17.76
N SER A 370 -4.52 -6.18 -18.17
CA SER A 370 -4.96 -6.06 -19.57
C SER A 370 -4.03 -5.20 -20.42
N GLY A 371 -3.35 -4.22 -19.82
CA GLY A 371 -2.61 -3.17 -20.52
C GLY A 371 -3.47 -2.32 -21.47
N SER A 372 -4.81 -2.54 -21.48
CA SER A 372 -5.74 -1.94 -22.42
C SER A 372 -6.45 -0.71 -21.85
N VAL A 373 -6.09 0.47 -22.35
CA VAL A 373 -6.76 1.73 -21.99
C VAL A 373 -8.23 1.73 -22.44
N ARG A 374 -8.55 1.05 -23.55
CA ARG A 374 -9.94 0.98 -24.03
C ARG A 374 -10.87 0.27 -23.04
N THR A 375 -10.42 -0.84 -22.47
CA THR A 375 -11.17 -1.57 -21.43
C THR A 375 -11.41 -0.70 -20.22
N ILE A 376 -10.38 0.04 -19.76
CA ILE A 376 -10.51 0.97 -18.63
C ILE A 376 -11.51 2.09 -18.95
N ALA A 377 -11.42 2.70 -20.14
CA ALA A 377 -12.34 3.73 -20.56
C ALA A 377 -13.80 3.25 -20.56
N LEU A 378 -14.05 2.02 -21.03
CA LEU A 378 -15.39 1.40 -21.01
C LEU A 378 -15.91 1.21 -19.58
N ILE A 379 -15.08 0.67 -18.68
CA ILE A 379 -15.46 0.46 -17.29
C ILE A 379 -15.72 1.82 -16.59
N CYS A 380 -14.87 2.83 -16.82
CA CYS A 380 -15.07 4.18 -16.29
C CYS A 380 -16.35 4.82 -16.81
N SER A 381 -16.68 4.66 -18.09
CA SER A 381 -17.94 5.16 -18.67
C SER A 381 -19.16 4.51 -18.02
N ALA A 382 -19.12 3.19 -17.80
CA ALA A 382 -20.19 2.48 -17.08
C ALA A 382 -20.30 2.96 -15.62
N ALA A 383 -19.18 3.24 -14.95
CA ALA A 383 -19.17 3.77 -13.58
C ALA A 383 -19.77 5.19 -13.51
N VAL A 384 -19.42 6.07 -14.44
CA VAL A 384 -19.99 7.43 -14.52
C VAL A 384 -21.51 7.35 -14.68
N PHE A 385 -22.01 6.46 -15.55
CA PHE A 385 -23.43 6.21 -15.69
C PHE A 385 -24.05 5.68 -14.39
N GLY A 386 -23.38 4.75 -13.69
CA GLY A 386 -23.81 4.26 -12.38
C GLY A 386 -23.90 5.38 -11.33
N VAL A 387 -22.91 6.28 -11.27
CA VAL A 387 -22.92 7.46 -10.38
C VAL A 387 -24.10 8.36 -10.71
N PHE A 388 -24.37 8.61 -11.99
CA PHE A 388 -25.54 9.40 -12.41
C PHE A 388 -26.84 8.80 -11.91
N LEU A 389 -27.02 7.47 -12.01
CA LEU A 389 -28.20 6.78 -11.47
C LEU A 389 -28.28 6.91 -9.94
N ILE A 390 -27.15 6.77 -9.23
CA ILE A 390 -27.10 6.90 -7.76
C ILE A 390 -27.56 8.30 -7.35
N LEU A 391 -27.02 9.34 -7.97
CA LEU A 391 -27.39 10.74 -7.69
C LEU A 391 -28.88 10.99 -7.96
N ARG A 392 -29.46 10.34 -8.97
CA ARG A 392 -30.89 10.49 -9.31
C ARG A 392 -31.82 9.81 -8.30
N PHE A 393 -31.40 8.66 -7.73
CA PHE A 393 -32.27 7.84 -6.88
C PHE A 393 -31.93 7.89 -5.37
N ARG A 394 -30.85 8.57 -4.97
CA ARG A 394 -30.38 8.63 -3.56
C ARG A 394 -30.17 10.09 -3.11
N PRO A 395 -31.20 10.72 -2.51
CA PRO A 395 -31.15 12.14 -2.12
C PRO A 395 -30.02 12.50 -1.17
N TYR A 396 -29.64 11.60 -0.26
CA TYR A 396 -28.54 11.77 0.69
C TYR A 396 -27.19 12.01 -0.03
N VAL A 397 -26.91 11.27 -1.11
CA VAL A 397 -25.68 11.46 -1.89
C VAL A 397 -25.76 12.77 -2.65
N ALA A 398 -26.92 13.09 -3.23
CA ALA A 398 -27.13 14.34 -3.94
C ALA A 398 -26.92 15.58 -3.05
N GLN A 399 -27.31 15.54 -1.76
CA GLN A 399 -27.07 16.63 -0.81
C GLN A 399 -25.58 16.89 -0.58
N ARG A 400 -24.74 15.84 -0.45
CA ARG A 400 -23.29 16.01 -0.31
C ARG A 400 -22.67 16.64 -1.59
N PHE A 401 -23.17 16.29 -2.76
CA PHE A 401 -22.73 16.89 -4.01
C PHE A 401 -23.24 18.33 -4.18
N ALA A 402 -24.42 18.68 -3.64
CA ALA A 402 -24.93 20.03 -3.67
C ALA A 402 -24.08 21.01 -2.84
N ALA A 403 -23.55 20.57 -1.71
CA ALA A 403 -22.67 21.39 -0.87
C ALA A 403 -21.23 21.49 -1.43
N TRP A 404 -20.82 20.57 -2.30
CA TRP A 404 -19.47 20.54 -2.84
C TRP A 404 -19.16 21.81 -3.66
N ARG A 405 -18.02 22.45 -3.38
CA ARG A 405 -17.55 23.74 -3.90
C ARG A 405 -18.41 24.95 -3.49
N HIS A 406 -19.48 24.74 -2.73
CA HIS A 406 -20.37 25.76 -2.17
C HIS A 406 -20.42 25.69 -0.64
N VAL A 407 -19.37 25.13 0.00
CA VAL A 407 -19.35 24.84 1.45
C VAL A 407 -19.58 26.06 2.31
N TRP A 408 -19.21 27.26 1.83
CA TRP A 408 -19.43 28.53 2.55
C TRP A 408 -20.89 28.96 2.57
N GLU A 409 -21.67 28.59 1.57
CA GLU A 409 -23.13 28.84 1.53
C GLU A 409 -23.86 27.93 2.52
N PHE A 410 -23.30 26.72 2.77
CA PHE A 410 -23.83 25.72 3.69
C PHE A 410 -22.96 25.57 4.95
N ALA A 411 -22.30 26.66 5.41
CA ALA A 411 -21.28 26.64 6.46
C ALA A 411 -21.78 26.11 7.83
N ASN A 412 -23.09 26.19 8.12
CA ASN A 412 -23.72 25.68 9.33
C ASN A 412 -24.44 24.34 9.15
N GLU A 413 -24.41 23.75 7.96
CA GLU A 413 -25.10 22.52 7.58
C GLU A 413 -24.11 21.50 6.99
N ALA A 414 -24.31 21.11 5.73
CA ALA A 414 -23.51 20.10 5.05
C ALA A 414 -22.04 20.52 4.80
N GLY A 415 -21.73 21.81 4.77
CA GLY A 415 -20.39 22.38 4.61
C GLY A 415 -19.64 22.67 5.92
N TYR A 416 -20.25 22.39 7.08
CA TYR A 416 -19.70 22.75 8.41
C TYR A 416 -18.29 22.20 8.62
N GLN A 417 -18.07 20.93 8.35
CA GLN A 417 -16.78 20.27 8.58
C GLN A 417 -15.68 20.84 7.68
N GLN A 418 -15.95 20.99 6.36
CA GLN A 418 -14.95 21.50 5.41
C GLN A 418 -14.62 22.97 5.67
N THR A 419 -15.61 23.82 5.98
CA THR A 419 -15.34 25.24 6.30
C THR A 419 -14.46 25.38 7.54
N ARG A 420 -14.65 24.55 8.57
CA ARG A 420 -13.78 24.53 9.75
C ARG A 420 -12.37 24.02 9.42
N VAL A 421 -12.25 22.95 8.62
CA VAL A 421 -10.94 22.48 8.15
C VAL A 421 -10.19 23.58 7.40
N LEU A 422 -10.83 24.22 6.43
CA LEU A 422 -10.19 25.29 5.63
C LEU A 422 -9.74 26.47 6.51
N THR A 423 -10.61 26.90 7.44
CA THR A 423 -10.29 28.02 8.35
C THR A 423 -9.12 27.68 9.27
N TYR A 424 -9.15 26.52 9.92
CA TYR A 424 -8.15 26.14 10.90
C TYR A 424 -6.83 25.68 10.26
N THR A 425 -6.88 25.03 9.11
CA THR A 425 -5.66 24.76 8.32
C THR A 425 -4.95 26.06 7.94
N ALA A 426 -5.67 27.10 7.58
CA ALA A 426 -5.08 28.39 7.27
C ALA A 426 -4.44 29.04 8.51
N SER A 427 -5.03 28.88 9.71
CA SER A 427 -4.47 29.39 10.95
C SER A 427 -3.17 28.68 11.38
N GLY A 428 -3.01 27.39 11.02
CA GLY A 428 -1.82 26.61 11.30
C GLY A 428 -0.56 27.06 10.54
N GLY A 429 -0.72 27.68 9.37
CA GLY A 429 0.39 28.13 8.55
C GLY A 429 1.34 27.00 8.14
N PHE A 430 2.64 27.31 8.02
CA PHE A 430 3.64 26.32 7.58
C PHE A 430 4.09 25.34 8.67
N PHE A 431 4.13 25.77 9.94
CA PHE A 431 4.75 25.02 11.05
C PHE A 431 3.77 24.65 12.17
N GLY A 432 2.51 25.04 12.06
CA GLY A 432 1.46 24.71 13.02
C GLY A 432 1.40 25.62 14.24
N VAL A 433 0.24 25.58 14.92
CA VAL A 433 0.04 26.28 16.21
C VAL A 433 0.61 25.51 17.41
N GLY A 434 1.07 24.27 17.19
CA GLY A 434 1.58 23.35 18.20
C GLY A 434 0.55 22.29 18.59
N LEU A 435 1.07 21.12 18.92
CA LEU A 435 0.29 19.93 19.20
C LEU A 435 -0.65 20.16 20.39
N GLY A 436 -1.94 19.82 20.21
CA GLY A 436 -2.98 20.00 21.21
C GLY A 436 -3.51 21.43 21.40
N ASN A 437 -2.99 22.43 20.67
CA ASN A 437 -3.45 23.81 20.70
C ASN A 437 -4.42 24.16 19.58
N GLY A 438 -4.73 23.19 18.69
CA GLY A 438 -5.68 23.38 17.60
C GLY A 438 -7.14 23.46 18.07
N TYR A 439 -7.95 24.15 17.30
CA TYR A 439 -9.40 24.26 17.53
C TYR A 439 -10.20 23.18 16.79
N LEU A 440 -9.63 22.61 15.72
CA LEU A 440 -10.32 21.58 14.91
C LEU A 440 -10.66 20.33 15.72
N LYS A 441 -9.91 20.05 16.80
CA LYS A 441 -10.20 18.93 17.73
C LYS A 441 -11.62 18.95 18.31
N SER A 442 -12.30 20.11 18.37
CA SER A 442 -13.68 20.24 18.83
C SER A 442 -14.73 19.85 17.77
N VAL A 443 -14.32 19.68 16.52
CA VAL A 443 -15.20 19.31 15.41
C VAL A 443 -15.36 17.79 15.35
N PHE A 444 -16.57 17.32 15.10
CA PHE A 444 -16.86 15.89 14.97
C PHE A 444 -15.98 15.24 13.88
N ALA A 445 -15.44 14.05 14.17
CA ALA A 445 -14.55 13.27 13.31
C ALA A 445 -13.22 13.96 12.93
N SER A 446 -12.75 14.93 13.73
CA SER A 446 -11.48 15.63 13.49
C SER A 446 -10.28 14.69 13.50
N THR A 447 -10.26 13.71 14.39
CA THR A 447 -9.16 12.74 14.53
C THR A 447 -9.23 11.59 13.52
N SER A 448 -10.37 11.38 12.85
CA SER A 448 -10.56 10.32 11.85
C SER A 448 -10.59 10.86 10.42
N ASP A 449 -11.71 11.46 10.02
CA ASP A 449 -11.99 11.84 8.63
C ASP A 449 -11.34 13.18 8.24
N LEU A 450 -11.15 14.06 9.23
CA LEU A 450 -10.59 15.40 9.04
C LEU A 450 -9.15 15.53 9.56
N VAL A 451 -8.50 14.42 9.85
CA VAL A 451 -7.18 14.38 10.48
C VAL A 451 -6.11 15.12 9.68
N PHE A 452 -6.22 15.18 8.36
CA PHE A 452 -5.31 15.97 7.54
C PHE A 452 -5.36 17.47 7.91
N GLY A 453 -6.57 18.01 8.10
CA GLY A 453 -6.76 19.39 8.58
C GLY A 453 -6.16 19.59 9.97
N MET A 454 -6.35 18.64 10.88
CA MET A 454 -5.79 18.69 12.23
C MET A 454 -4.26 18.66 12.21
N VAL A 455 -3.63 17.81 11.37
CA VAL A 455 -2.18 17.82 11.13
C VAL A 455 -1.72 19.18 10.62
N CYS A 456 -2.42 19.75 9.64
CA CYS A 456 -2.05 21.05 9.07
C CYS A 456 -2.22 22.21 10.08
N GLU A 457 -3.25 22.17 10.93
CA GLU A 457 -3.45 23.17 11.98
C GLU A 457 -2.39 23.06 13.06
N GLU A 458 -2.21 21.87 13.66
CA GLU A 458 -1.36 21.70 14.84
C GLU A 458 0.12 21.56 14.50
N LEU A 459 0.47 20.84 13.43
CA LEU A 459 1.85 20.51 13.05
C LEU A 459 2.34 21.19 11.77
N GLY A 460 1.43 21.91 11.09
CA GLY A 460 1.73 22.72 9.93
C GLY A 460 1.60 22.03 8.58
N LEU A 461 1.41 22.86 7.55
CA LEU A 461 1.21 22.43 6.18
C LEU A 461 2.39 21.61 5.63
N ILE A 462 3.62 21.94 6.01
CA ILE A 462 4.83 21.23 5.53
C ILE A 462 4.79 19.77 5.99
N LEU A 463 4.41 19.49 7.24
CA LEU A 463 4.28 18.11 7.72
C LEU A 463 3.11 17.39 7.06
N GLY A 464 1.96 18.08 6.88
CA GLY A 464 0.81 17.51 6.13
C GLY A 464 1.20 17.06 4.73
N LEU A 465 1.92 17.90 3.97
CA LEU A 465 2.44 17.55 2.65
C LEU A 465 3.48 16.42 2.70
N THR A 466 4.31 16.39 3.74
CA THR A 466 5.31 15.32 3.92
C THR A 466 4.64 13.96 4.15
N ILE A 467 3.52 13.91 4.88
CA ILE A 467 2.71 12.69 5.06
C ILE A 467 2.17 12.20 3.70
N VAL A 468 1.60 13.09 2.90
CA VAL A 468 1.11 12.74 1.56
C VAL A 468 2.25 12.22 0.67
N LEU A 469 3.41 12.88 0.69
CA LEU A 469 4.59 12.44 -0.04
C LEU A 469 5.12 11.08 0.44
N ALA A 470 5.08 10.81 1.74
CA ALA A 470 5.48 9.52 2.31
C ALA A 470 4.58 8.38 1.81
N ILE A 471 3.25 8.60 1.74
CA ILE A 471 2.31 7.61 1.19
C ILE A 471 2.52 7.46 -0.33
N ALA A 472 2.72 8.55 -1.07
CA ALA A 472 3.04 8.50 -2.49
C ALA A 472 4.34 7.73 -2.78
N LEU A 473 5.32 7.79 -1.87
CA LEU A 473 6.55 7.02 -1.94
C LEU A 473 6.29 5.51 -2.00
N LEU A 474 5.25 5.01 -1.30
CA LEU A 474 4.87 3.59 -1.34
C LEU A 474 4.49 3.13 -2.76
N VAL A 475 3.84 4.01 -3.55
CA VAL A 475 3.51 3.72 -4.95
C VAL A 475 4.76 3.64 -5.81
N PHE A 476 5.71 4.57 -5.62
CA PHE A 476 7.00 4.50 -6.33
C PHE A 476 7.79 3.24 -5.94
N TYR A 477 7.66 2.82 -4.67
CA TYR A 477 8.25 1.58 -4.20
C TYR A 477 7.64 0.38 -4.92
N ALA A 478 6.32 0.20 -4.85
CA ALA A 478 5.61 -0.89 -5.50
C ALA A 478 5.90 -0.96 -7.00
N ARG A 479 5.82 0.20 -7.71
CA ARG A 479 6.15 0.28 -9.14
C ARG A 479 7.59 -0.17 -9.46
N SER A 480 8.53 0.14 -8.58
CA SER A 480 9.94 -0.20 -8.81
C SER A 480 10.21 -1.69 -8.74
N ASP A 481 9.36 -2.42 -8.02
CA ASP A 481 9.50 -3.86 -7.80
C ASP A 481 8.71 -4.71 -8.82
N VAL A 482 7.85 -4.09 -9.65
CA VAL A 482 7.03 -4.79 -10.65
C VAL A 482 7.85 -5.72 -11.54
N THR A 483 9.00 -5.25 -12.03
CA THR A 483 9.87 -6.02 -12.94
C THR A 483 10.77 -7.03 -12.23
N ARG A 484 10.82 -7.02 -10.89
CA ARG A 484 11.74 -7.81 -10.07
C ARG A 484 11.03 -8.77 -9.13
N SER A 485 9.72 -8.68 -9.04
CA SER A 485 8.96 -9.52 -8.13
C SER A 485 8.99 -10.98 -8.57
N ARG A 486 8.88 -11.87 -7.58
CA ARG A 486 8.96 -13.34 -7.76
C ARG A 486 7.79 -13.92 -8.57
N SER A 487 6.70 -13.17 -8.73
CA SER A 487 5.50 -13.55 -9.50
C SER A 487 4.65 -12.34 -9.82
N THR A 488 3.82 -12.45 -10.86
CA THR A 488 2.79 -11.47 -11.23
C THR A 488 1.86 -11.14 -10.06
N PHE A 489 1.52 -12.12 -9.21
CA PHE A 489 0.75 -11.91 -7.99
C PHE A 489 1.36 -10.81 -7.09
N TYR A 490 2.65 -10.89 -6.80
CA TYR A 490 3.31 -9.90 -5.92
C TYR A 490 3.36 -8.51 -6.54
N SER A 491 3.60 -8.43 -7.85
CA SER A 491 3.58 -7.15 -8.58
C SER A 491 2.21 -6.49 -8.54
N ILE A 492 1.17 -7.24 -8.88
CA ILE A 492 -0.20 -6.73 -8.93
C ILE A 492 -0.68 -6.36 -7.53
N SER A 493 -0.50 -7.23 -6.54
CA SER A 493 -0.95 -6.97 -5.17
C SER A 493 -0.24 -5.78 -4.52
N ALA A 494 1.07 -5.61 -4.75
CA ALA A 494 1.82 -4.46 -4.25
C ALA A 494 1.34 -3.14 -4.88
N CYS A 495 1.16 -3.10 -6.20
CA CYS A 495 0.65 -1.91 -6.88
C CYS A 495 -0.80 -1.61 -6.50
N ALA A 496 -1.64 -2.64 -6.34
CA ALA A 496 -3.02 -2.50 -5.88
C ALA A 496 -3.09 -1.94 -4.46
N ALA A 497 -2.31 -2.49 -3.52
CA ALA A 497 -2.25 -2.03 -2.14
C ALA A 497 -1.73 -0.58 -2.03
N ALA A 498 -0.64 -0.25 -2.73
CA ALA A 498 -0.09 1.09 -2.75
C ALA A 498 -1.05 2.10 -3.40
N GLY A 499 -1.66 1.73 -4.53
CA GLY A 499 -2.65 2.56 -5.22
C GLY A 499 -3.92 2.77 -4.40
N MET A 500 -4.39 1.73 -3.69
CA MET A 500 -5.50 1.81 -2.74
C MET A 500 -5.21 2.84 -1.63
N MET A 501 -4.05 2.76 -0.99
CA MET A 501 -3.65 3.70 0.06
C MET A 501 -3.51 5.13 -0.47
N LEU A 502 -2.92 5.32 -1.66
CA LEU A 502 -2.79 6.65 -2.26
C LEU A 502 -4.16 7.23 -2.61
N PHE A 503 -5.05 6.46 -3.22
CA PHE A 503 -6.40 6.93 -3.56
C PHE A 503 -7.22 7.25 -2.30
N GLN A 504 -7.13 6.44 -1.25
CA GLN A 504 -7.73 6.72 0.05
C GLN A 504 -7.19 8.03 0.63
N THR A 505 -5.88 8.30 0.51
CA THR A 505 -5.25 9.57 0.91
C THR A 505 -5.83 10.74 0.10
N CYS A 506 -5.96 10.59 -1.22
CA CYS A 506 -6.57 11.62 -2.07
C CYS A 506 -8.02 11.92 -1.65
N LEU A 507 -8.82 10.89 -1.36
CA LEU A 507 -10.20 11.08 -0.89
C LEU A 507 -10.26 11.81 0.46
N ASN A 508 -9.37 11.49 1.40
CA ASN A 508 -9.31 12.16 2.70
C ASN A 508 -8.87 13.62 2.55
N VAL A 509 -7.72 13.87 1.91
CA VAL A 509 -7.15 15.21 1.78
C VAL A 509 -8.05 16.11 0.94
N PHE A 510 -8.47 15.67 -0.24
CA PHE A 510 -9.28 16.47 -1.15
C PHE A 510 -10.74 16.60 -0.68
N GLY A 511 -11.26 15.61 0.06
CA GLY A 511 -12.56 15.70 0.70
C GLY A 511 -12.58 16.70 1.85
N ALA A 512 -11.54 16.71 2.67
CA ALA A 512 -11.40 17.66 3.78
C ALA A 512 -11.19 19.10 3.29
N THR A 513 -10.50 19.29 2.13
CA THR A 513 -10.19 20.61 1.55
C THR A 513 -11.18 21.08 0.48
N ASP A 514 -12.34 20.46 0.36
CA ASP A 514 -13.41 20.81 -0.60
C ASP A 514 -13.02 20.72 -2.09
N VAL A 515 -11.92 20.02 -2.40
CA VAL A 515 -11.55 19.69 -3.80
C VAL A 515 -12.43 18.55 -4.33
N LEU A 516 -12.77 17.59 -3.46
CA LEU A 516 -13.73 16.51 -3.70
C LEU A 516 -14.85 16.55 -2.65
N PRO A 517 -16.01 15.90 -2.89
CA PRO A 517 -17.02 15.74 -1.86
C PRO A 517 -16.46 14.97 -0.66
N LEU A 518 -16.81 15.37 0.55
CA LEU A 518 -16.38 14.68 1.78
C LEU A 518 -16.97 13.27 1.84
N THR A 519 -16.10 12.26 1.87
CA THR A 519 -16.49 10.84 1.82
C THR A 519 -16.40 10.11 3.17
N GLY A 520 -15.77 10.71 4.19
CA GLY A 520 -15.62 10.08 5.50
C GLY A 520 -14.65 8.88 5.51
N VAL A 521 -13.58 8.95 4.75
CA VAL A 521 -12.54 7.91 4.73
C VAL A 521 -11.31 8.36 5.53
N THR A 522 -10.65 7.42 6.19
CA THR A 522 -9.48 7.68 7.02
C THR A 522 -8.22 7.95 6.21
N LEU A 523 -7.30 8.77 6.75
CA LEU A 523 -5.94 8.93 6.20
C LEU A 523 -5.07 7.75 6.65
N PRO A 524 -4.49 6.97 5.73
CA PRO A 524 -3.71 5.78 6.04
C PRO A 524 -2.60 6.04 7.08
N PHE A 525 -2.45 5.16 8.08
CA PHE A 525 -1.53 5.21 9.21
C PHE A 525 -1.75 6.33 10.23
N VAL A 526 -2.36 7.46 9.86
CA VAL A 526 -2.41 8.68 10.68
C VAL A 526 -3.73 8.82 11.42
N SER A 527 -4.86 8.55 10.74
CA SER A 527 -6.19 8.68 11.35
C SER A 527 -6.38 7.77 12.55
N GLN A 528 -7.13 8.26 13.53
CA GLN A 528 -7.73 7.42 14.55
C GLN A 528 -8.69 6.42 13.91
N GLY A 529 -8.44 5.13 14.15
CA GLY A 529 -9.28 4.04 13.65
C GLY A 529 -8.55 2.70 13.82
N GLY A 530 -8.98 1.92 14.82
CA GLY A 530 -8.32 0.65 15.16
C GLY A 530 -8.29 -0.32 13.97
N SER A 531 -9.45 -0.57 13.34
CA SER A 531 -9.55 -1.45 12.16
C SER A 531 -8.77 -0.92 10.96
N SER A 532 -8.77 0.41 10.74
CA SER A 532 -8.00 1.04 9.67
C SER A 532 -6.49 0.90 9.88
N MET A 533 -5.98 1.10 11.11
CA MET A 533 -4.57 0.91 11.45
C MET A 533 -4.11 -0.53 11.16
N VAL A 534 -4.88 -1.53 11.60
CA VAL A 534 -4.58 -2.95 11.33
C VAL A 534 -4.56 -3.24 9.84
N ALA A 535 -5.57 -2.73 9.10
CA ALA A 535 -5.70 -2.98 7.66
C ALA A 535 -4.57 -2.35 6.85
N VAL A 536 -4.15 -1.14 7.18
CA VAL A 536 -3.08 -0.44 6.46
C VAL A 536 -1.73 -1.14 6.64
N TRP A 537 -1.42 -1.66 7.84
CA TRP A 537 -0.24 -2.50 8.04
C TRP A 537 -0.34 -3.83 7.28
N GLY A 538 -1.56 -4.41 7.16
CA GLY A 538 -1.80 -5.56 6.29
C GLY A 538 -1.56 -5.23 4.81
N LEU A 539 -2.01 -4.08 4.32
CA LEU A 539 -1.74 -3.62 2.96
C LEU A 539 -0.24 -3.37 2.70
N LEU A 540 0.49 -2.83 3.70
CA LEU A 540 1.94 -2.64 3.62
C LEU A 540 2.68 -3.98 3.43
N ALA A 541 2.14 -5.09 3.96
CA ALA A 541 2.72 -6.41 3.80
C ALA A 541 2.77 -6.87 2.33
N PHE A 542 1.79 -6.51 1.48
CA PHE A 542 1.85 -6.82 0.04
C PHE A 542 3.02 -6.12 -0.64
N ILE A 543 3.24 -4.83 -0.31
CA ILE A 543 4.36 -4.07 -0.87
C ILE A 543 5.68 -4.67 -0.40
N LYS A 544 5.77 -5.06 0.89
CA LYS A 544 6.98 -5.67 1.43
C LYS A 544 7.25 -7.06 0.83
N ALA A 545 6.21 -7.84 0.58
CA ALA A 545 6.34 -9.18 0.00
C ALA A 545 6.80 -9.14 -1.47
N SER A 546 6.55 -8.04 -2.21
CA SER A 546 7.01 -7.88 -3.59
C SER A 546 8.52 -7.62 -3.69
N ASP A 547 9.13 -7.09 -2.63
CA ASP A 547 10.57 -6.81 -2.59
C ASP A 547 11.37 -8.11 -2.40
N GLU A 548 12.19 -8.48 -3.37
CA GLU A 548 13.08 -9.66 -3.31
C GLU A 548 13.98 -9.65 -2.08
N ARG A 549 14.39 -8.47 -1.62
CA ARG A 549 15.24 -8.31 -0.43
C ARG A 549 14.57 -8.79 0.85
N THR A 550 13.24 -8.89 0.88
CA THR A 550 12.46 -9.36 2.04
C THR A 550 12.77 -10.81 2.40
N TYR A 551 13.00 -11.63 1.38
CA TYR A 551 13.29 -13.06 1.55
C TYR A 551 14.78 -13.39 1.40
N ALA A 552 15.61 -12.40 1.07
CA ALA A 552 17.05 -12.56 0.98
C ALA A 552 17.67 -12.62 2.39
N VAL A 553 18.29 -13.75 2.72
CA VAL A 553 19.02 -13.92 3.98
C VAL A 553 20.40 -13.29 3.84
N ARG A 554 20.75 -12.38 4.75
CA ARG A 554 22.08 -11.80 4.82
C ARG A 554 23.09 -12.90 5.16
N LYS A 555 23.95 -13.28 4.22
CA LYS A 555 25.05 -14.21 4.53
C LYS A 555 25.88 -13.61 5.67
N ARG A 556 25.94 -14.30 6.82
CA ARG A 556 26.90 -13.96 7.88
C ARG A 556 28.30 -14.02 7.25
N LYS A 557 29.02 -12.89 7.25
CA LYS A 557 30.45 -12.86 7.00
C LYS A 557 31.17 -13.39 8.21
#